data_585fbcc35d4889c86ada1284ca70a989
#
_entry.id   585fbcc35d4889c86ada1284ca70a989
#
_cell.length_a   1.000
_cell.length_b   1.000
_cell.length_c   1.000
_cell.angle_alpha   90.00
_cell.angle_beta   90.00
_cell.angle_gamma   90.00
#
_symmetry.space_group_name_H-M   'P 1'
#
loop_
_entity.id
_entity.type
_entity.pdbx_description
1 polymer ?
#
loop_
_entity_poly.entity_id
_entity_poly.type
_entity_poly.pdbx_seq_one_letter_code
_entity_poly.pdbx_strand_id
1 'polypeptide(L)'
;MRKAFIITSITILAIIGILIYVDWKFCLLLFIFVPLIVMGLYDMYQSKHTIRRNFPLLGRMRYLLEELGPEMRQYFIETDTEGKPFDRLQRSMVYQRSKKETSTKPFGTQLDVYNVGYEWINHSLNAIPFSHSEEQPRVKIGSSQCTKPYMASMFNISAMSYGSLSKNAILALNAGAKQGGFYHNTGEGGLSPYHLEPGGDVVWNIGTGYFSTRTPDGKFSVEEFTKRATLDNVKMIEIKFSQGAKPGHGGILPKEKVTDEIAAIRLVEKGHDIISPPKHSAFSNPLELMDFVKLLRNHSGGKPIGIKICIGNKSEFIAICKAMVETKTYLDFITVDGGEGGTGAAPPEYSDHVGMPLRDAVAFVYDCLNGFGIKEQIKIIASGKVISGFDIIRCLSLGADLCNSARGMMFALGCIQALECHANTCPTGVATQNPDLTKGLVPQEKSVRVANFQHETVKNAMELMASAGLKHPDEVTRDVVSTRVERNVVETFAQTFLELETGCLLNENTVPKEFLYFWKKANSEKF
;
A
#
# COMPACT_ATOMS: atom_id res chain seq x y z
N MET A 1 25.11 31.19 -27.56
CA MET A 1 23.67 31.19 -27.86
C MET A 1 22.99 32.52 -27.47
N ARG A 2 23.27 33.17 -26.32
CA ARG A 2 22.66 34.47 -25.92
C ARG A 2 22.87 35.57 -26.96
N LYS A 3 24.13 35.79 -27.43
CA LYS A 3 24.42 36.77 -28.50
C LYS A 3 23.71 36.43 -29.81
N ALA A 4 23.68 35.14 -30.17
CA ALA A 4 22.98 34.71 -31.39
C ALA A 4 21.48 35.00 -31.28
N PHE A 5 20.84 34.72 -30.14
CA PHE A 5 19.43 35.04 -29.92
C PHE A 5 19.13 36.54 -30.11
N ILE A 6 19.96 37.42 -29.52
CA ILE A 6 19.79 38.89 -29.67
C ILE A 6 19.91 39.30 -31.14
N ILE A 7 20.95 38.84 -31.83
CA ILE A 7 21.17 39.16 -33.24
C ILE A 7 19.99 38.67 -34.09
N THR A 8 19.59 37.42 -33.93
CA THR A 8 18.44 36.84 -34.66
C THR A 8 17.14 37.58 -34.37
N SER A 9 16.89 38.00 -33.11
CA SER A 9 15.71 38.75 -32.74
C SER A 9 15.67 40.14 -33.42
N ILE A 10 16.79 40.84 -33.44
CA ILE A 10 16.91 42.14 -34.13
C ILE A 10 16.71 41.97 -35.64
N THR A 11 17.34 40.97 -36.25
CA THR A 11 17.19 40.65 -37.67
C THR A 11 15.74 40.36 -38.05
N ILE A 12 15.04 39.53 -37.25
CA ILE A 12 13.63 39.19 -37.48
C ILE A 12 12.76 40.43 -37.39
N LEU A 13 12.96 41.29 -36.39
CA LEU A 13 12.19 42.52 -36.25
C LEU A 13 12.46 43.50 -37.41
N ALA A 14 13.69 43.58 -37.88
CA ALA A 14 14.05 44.41 -39.06
C ALA A 14 13.36 43.88 -40.33
N ILE A 15 13.40 42.56 -40.56
CA ILE A 15 12.71 41.94 -41.70
C ILE A 15 11.20 42.19 -41.63
N ILE A 16 10.58 42.01 -40.47
CA ILE A 16 9.13 42.25 -40.28
C ILE A 16 8.83 43.75 -40.56
N GLY A 17 9.66 44.67 -40.10
CA GLY A 17 9.51 46.08 -40.38
C GLY A 17 9.52 46.39 -41.89
N ILE A 18 10.43 45.79 -42.65
CA ILE A 18 10.48 45.92 -44.13
C ILE A 18 9.22 45.34 -44.77
N LEU A 19 8.78 44.15 -44.30
CA LEU A 19 7.57 43.50 -44.84
C LEU A 19 6.30 44.33 -44.56
N ILE A 20 6.18 44.95 -43.39
CA ILE A 20 5.06 45.85 -43.05
C ILE A 20 5.05 47.08 -43.97
N TYR A 21 6.22 47.58 -44.36
CA TYR A 21 6.30 48.68 -45.32
C TYR A 21 5.77 48.29 -46.71
N VAL A 22 5.92 47.00 -47.10
CA VAL A 22 5.40 46.47 -48.38
C VAL A 22 3.89 46.18 -48.29
N ASP A 23 3.43 45.52 -47.22
CA ASP A 23 2.00 45.25 -46.96
C ASP A 23 1.78 45.23 -45.44
N TRP A 24 0.91 46.14 -44.97
CA TRP A 24 0.60 46.26 -43.54
C TRP A 24 0.12 44.96 -42.88
N LYS A 25 -0.43 44.01 -43.63
CA LYS A 25 -0.90 42.70 -43.14
C LYS A 25 0.21 41.91 -42.46
N PHE A 26 1.46 42.13 -42.78
CA PHE A 26 2.58 41.46 -42.12
C PHE A 26 2.77 41.91 -40.65
N CYS A 27 2.03 42.92 -40.17
CA CYS A 27 2.00 43.24 -38.74
C CYS A 27 1.50 42.04 -37.88
N LEU A 28 0.71 41.12 -38.46
CA LEU A 28 0.28 39.91 -37.81
C LEU A 28 1.44 39.01 -37.35
N LEU A 29 2.61 39.07 -38.01
CA LEU A 29 3.81 38.37 -37.59
C LEU A 29 4.32 38.83 -36.22
N LEU A 30 4.07 40.08 -35.84
CA LEU A 30 4.45 40.63 -34.54
C LEU A 30 3.72 39.86 -33.40
N PHE A 31 2.50 39.40 -33.61
CA PHE A 31 1.78 38.62 -32.61
C PHE A 31 2.46 37.27 -32.29
N ILE A 32 3.28 36.74 -33.20
CA ILE A 32 4.05 35.52 -33.01
C ILE A 32 5.45 35.83 -32.47
N PHE A 33 6.19 36.71 -33.14
CA PHE A 33 7.61 36.92 -32.86
C PHE A 33 7.87 37.79 -31.64
N VAL A 34 7.03 38.79 -31.35
CA VAL A 34 7.22 39.63 -30.16
C VAL A 34 7.07 38.80 -28.85
N PRO A 35 6.03 37.97 -28.65
CA PRO A 35 5.96 37.10 -27.48
C PRO A 35 7.16 36.16 -27.35
N LEU A 36 7.64 35.57 -28.45
CA LEU A 36 8.82 34.72 -28.43
C LEU A 36 10.09 35.47 -28.02
N ILE A 37 10.29 36.71 -28.56
CA ILE A 37 11.43 37.57 -28.19
C ILE A 37 11.35 37.95 -26.70
N VAL A 38 10.18 38.39 -26.23
CA VAL A 38 9.97 38.72 -24.81
C VAL A 38 10.25 37.51 -23.91
N MET A 39 9.75 36.33 -24.29
CA MET A 39 10.01 35.10 -23.58
C MET A 39 11.50 34.73 -23.53
N GLY A 40 12.22 34.89 -24.65
CA GLY A 40 13.66 34.64 -24.70
C GLY A 40 14.47 35.67 -23.90
N LEU A 41 14.06 36.94 -23.88
CA LEU A 41 14.66 37.97 -23.01
C LEU A 41 14.42 37.61 -21.53
N TYR A 42 13.19 37.25 -21.16
CA TYR A 42 12.90 36.73 -19.81
C TYR A 42 13.82 35.57 -19.43
N ASP A 43 14.00 34.59 -20.34
CA ASP A 43 14.91 33.46 -20.11
C ASP A 43 16.34 33.91 -19.84
N MET A 44 16.82 34.95 -20.51
CA MET A 44 18.18 35.49 -20.34
C MET A 44 18.40 36.15 -18.98
N TYR A 45 17.37 36.80 -18.42
CA TYR A 45 17.50 37.58 -17.19
C TYR A 45 17.09 36.84 -15.93
N GLN A 46 16.23 35.80 -16.03
CA GLN A 46 15.84 34.98 -14.86
C GLN A 46 17.05 34.25 -14.27
N SER A 47 17.02 33.97 -12.95
CA SER A 47 18.12 33.35 -12.21
C SER A 47 17.91 31.87 -11.88
N LYS A 48 16.67 31.36 -11.99
CA LYS A 48 16.28 30.01 -11.52
C LYS A 48 16.83 28.86 -12.39
N HIS A 49 16.95 29.08 -13.71
CA HIS A 49 17.28 28.03 -14.68
C HIS A 49 18.47 28.40 -15.56
N THR A 50 19.65 27.88 -15.24
CA THR A 50 20.90 28.20 -15.96
C THR A 50 20.84 27.85 -17.46
N ILE A 51 20.21 26.72 -17.83
CA ILE A 51 20.08 26.30 -19.22
C ILE A 51 19.21 27.29 -20.01
N ARG A 52 18.04 27.69 -19.52
CA ARG A 52 17.20 28.72 -20.15
C ARG A 52 17.98 30.01 -20.32
N ARG A 53 18.77 30.42 -19.31
CA ARG A 53 19.57 31.63 -19.35
C ARG A 53 20.64 31.61 -20.43
N ASN A 54 21.26 30.46 -20.67
CA ASN A 54 22.33 30.30 -21.67
C ASN A 54 21.79 30.02 -23.08
N PHE A 55 20.61 29.38 -23.17
CA PHE A 55 19.95 28.96 -24.40
C PHE A 55 18.49 29.48 -24.41
N PRO A 56 18.30 30.82 -24.62
CA PRO A 56 16.96 31.42 -24.61
C PRO A 56 16.04 30.70 -25.59
N LEU A 57 14.79 30.46 -25.22
CA LEU A 57 13.77 29.66 -25.91
C LEU A 57 14.13 28.18 -26.03
N LEU A 58 15.26 27.85 -26.61
CA LEU A 58 15.66 26.45 -26.83
C LEU A 58 15.80 25.66 -25.51
N GLY A 59 16.29 26.34 -24.46
CA GLY A 59 16.43 25.74 -23.15
C GLY A 59 15.10 25.29 -22.51
N ARG A 60 13.96 25.81 -22.95
CA ARG A 60 12.62 25.39 -22.49
C ARG A 60 12.25 23.99 -22.95
N MET A 61 12.71 23.61 -24.17
CA MET A 61 12.47 22.26 -24.70
C MET A 61 12.97 21.18 -23.75
N ARG A 62 14.14 21.39 -23.12
CA ARG A 62 14.68 20.44 -22.15
C ARG A 62 13.71 20.20 -21.00
N TYR A 63 13.16 21.25 -20.40
CA TYR A 63 12.24 21.12 -19.26
C TYR A 63 10.91 20.50 -19.67
N LEU A 64 10.41 20.83 -20.86
CA LEU A 64 9.23 20.19 -21.43
C LEU A 64 9.46 18.67 -21.60
N LEU A 65 10.62 18.27 -22.11
CA LEU A 65 10.96 16.85 -22.28
C LEU A 65 11.19 16.15 -20.93
N GLU A 66 11.71 16.85 -19.92
CA GLU A 66 11.84 16.34 -18.55
C GLU A 66 10.44 16.11 -17.92
N GLU A 67 9.49 17.02 -18.16
CA GLU A 67 8.11 16.90 -17.69
C GLU A 67 7.36 15.73 -18.36
N LEU A 68 7.53 15.55 -19.67
CA LEU A 68 6.94 14.46 -20.45
C LEU A 68 7.69 13.12 -20.31
N GLY A 69 8.86 13.13 -19.69
CA GLY A 69 9.75 11.98 -19.59
C GLY A 69 9.14 10.74 -18.94
N PRO A 70 8.43 10.84 -17.79
CA PRO A 70 7.80 9.71 -17.12
C PRO A 70 6.78 9.00 -18.01
N GLU A 71 5.91 9.75 -18.71
CA GLU A 71 4.90 9.20 -19.61
C GLU A 71 5.54 8.54 -20.83
N MET A 72 6.52 9.22 -21.44
CA MET A 72 7.27 8.66 -22.58
C MET A 72 7.93 7.35 -22.21
N ARG A 73 8.56 7.27 -21.04
CA ARG A 73 9.16 6.04 -20.53
C ARG A 73 8.11 4.95 -20.34
N GLN A 74 7.02 5.24 -19.62
CA GLN A 74 6.00 4.27 -19.25
C GLN A 74 5.25 3.70 -20.46
N TYR A 75 4.96 4.51 -21.48
CA TYR A 75 4.12 4.10 -22.61
C TYR A 75 4.90 3.64 -23.84
N PHE A 76 6.16 4.07 -24.01
CA PHE A 76 6.89 3.84 -25.25
C PHE A 76 8.26 3.14 -25.08
N ILE A 77 8.86 3.21 -23.88
CA ILE A 77 10.24 2.76 -23.67
C ILE A 77 10.29 1.51 -22.80
N GLU A 78 9.53 1.48 -21.68
CA GLU A 78 9.54 0.33 -20.77
C GLU A 78 9.01 -0.93 -21.45
N THR A 79 9.72 -2.04 -21.28
CA THR A 79 9.22 -3.36 -21.67
C THR A 79 8.08 -3.79 -20.72
N ASP A 80 7.39 -4.86 -21.08
CA ASP A 80 6.24 -5.37 -20.31
C ASP A 80 6.63 -5.81 -18.88
N THR A 81 7.92 -6.12 -18.63
CA THR A 81 8.43 -6.69 -17.37
C THR A 81 9.35 -5.76 -16.56
N GLU A 82 9.64 -4.54 -17.01
CA GLU A 82 10.66 -3.66 -16.38
C GLU A 82 10.09 -2.54 -15.52
N GLY A 83 8.84 -2.14 -15.69
CA GLY A 83 8.23 -1.01 -14.98
C GLY A 83 8.24 -1.18 -13.46
N LYS A 84 8.50 -0.07 -12.71
CA LYS A 84 8.52 -0.03 -11.25
C LYS A 84 7.56 1.06 -10.74
N PRO A 85 6.93 0.86 -9.58
CA PRO A 85 6.97 -0.30 -8.67
C PRO A 85 6.20 -1.52 -9.17
N PHE A 86 5.31 -1.37 -10.17
CA PHE A 86 4.60 -2.46 -10.86
C PHE A 86 4.85 -2.37 -12.36
N ASP A 87 5.21 -3.50 -12.95
CA ASP A 87 5.39 -3.60 -14.38
C ASP A 87 4.04 -3.61 -15.15
N ARG A 88 4.12 -3.57 -16.48
CA ARG A 88 2.93 -3.52 -17.33
C ARG A 88 2.09 -4.80 -17.25
N LEU A 89 2.72 -5.97 -17.15
CA LEU A 89 1.99 -7.24 -17.01
C LEU A 89 1.17 -7.26 -15.73
N GLN A 90 1.75 -6.81 -14.62
CA GLN A 90 1.11 -6.72 -13.32
C GLN A 90 -0.09 -5.77 -13.35
N ARG A 91 0.08 -4.55 -13.90
CA ARG A 91 -1.01 -3.58 -14.03
C ARG A 91 -2.13 -4.07 -14.94
N SER A 92 -1.77 -4.64 -16.10
CA SER A 92 -2.73 -5.15 -17.09
C SER A 92 -3.58 -6.27 -16.52
N MET A 93 -3.00 -7.18 -15.75
CA MET A 93 -3.73 -8.26 -15.07
C MET A 93 -4.82 -7.68 -14.14
N VAL A 94 -4.52 -6.65 -13.34
CA VAL A 94 -5.51 -6.01 -12.49
C VAL A 94 -6.62 -5.34 -13.32
N TYR A 95 -6.25 -4.62 -14.38
CA TYR A 95 -7.24 -3.97 -15.26
C TYR A 95 -8.18 -4.98 -15.93
N GLN A 96 -7.66 -6.10 -16.43
CA GLN A 96 -8.44 -7.15 -17.05
C GLN A 96 -9.39 -7.81 -16.05
N ARG A 97 -8.90 -8.22 -14.87
CA ARG A 97 -9.71 -8.80 -13.81
C ARG A 97 -10.81 -7.86 -13.33
N SER A 98 -10.49 -6.57 -13.18
CA SER A 98 -11.46 -5.55 -12.76
C SER A 98 -12.63 -5.42 -13.72
N LYS A 99 -12.41 -5.64 -15.00
CA LYS A 99 -13.42 -5.54 -16.05
C LYS A 99 -14.04 -6.89 -16.42
N LYS A 100 -13.60 -8.00 -15.81
CA LYS A 100 -13.92 -9.37 -16.22
C LYS A 100 -13.58 -9.66 -17.68
N GLU A 101 -12.52 -9.06 -18.19
CA GLU A 101 -11.94 -9.40 -19.48
C GLU A 101 -11.16 -10.71 -19.38
N THR A 102 -11.04 -11.45 -20.49
CA THR A 102 -10.30 -12.71 -20.53
C THR A 102 -8.84 -12.49 -20.13
N SER A 103 -8.40 -13.18 -19.08
CA SER A 103 -7.02 -13.11 -18.57
C SER A 103 -6.12 -14.24 -19.07
N THR A 104 -6.49 -14.89 -20.18
CA THR A 104 -5.66 -15.92 -20.81
C THR A 104 -4.55 -15.29 -21.64
N LYS A 105 -3.36 -15.92 -21.62
CA LYS A 105 -2.19 -15.43 -22.31
C LYS A 105 -1.77 -16.46 -23.39
N PRO A 106 -1.72 -16.08 -24.67
CA PRO A 106 -1.20 -16.96 -25.72
C PRO A 106 0.33 -17.07 -25.66
N PHE A 107 0.88 -18.10 -26.29
CA PHE A 107 2.30 -18.41 -26.46
C PHE A 107 3.08 -18.75 -25.18
N GLY A 108 2.52 -18.59 -23.98
CA GLY A 108 3.19 -18.94 -22.72
C GLY A 108 3.80 -17.74 -21.97
N THR A 109 4.77 -18.02 -21.10
CA THR A 109 5.36 -17.01 -20.21
C THR A 109 6.26 -16.02 -20.95
N GLN A 110 6.22 -14.76 -20.51
CA GLN A 110 7.17 -13.70 -20.92
C GLN A 110 8.26 -13.49 -19.85
N LEU A 111 8.19 -14.23 -18.74
CA LEU A 111 9.18 -14.14 -17.67
C LEU A 111 10.38 -15.00 -18.01
N ASP A 112 11.58 -14.55 -17.61
CA ASP A 112 12.76 -15.39 -17.64
C ASP A 112 12.76 -16.35 -16.45
N VAL A 113 12.32 -17.57 -16.71
CA VAL A 113 12.15 -18.62 -15.69
C VAL A 113 13.48 -19.17 -15.15
N TYR A 114 14.59 -18.79 -15.75
CA TYR A 114 15.93 -19.20 -15.32
C TYR A 114 16.66 -18.13 -14.49
N ASN A 115 16.05 -16.95 -14.32
CA ASN A 115 16.62 -15.91 -13.47
C ASN A 115 16.58 -16.29 -11.99
N VAL A 116 17.63 -15.90 -11.25
CA VAL A 116 17.67 -15.97 -9.79
C VAL A 116 16.50 -15.13 -9.22
N GLY A 117 15.80 -15.71 -8.26
CA GLY A 117 14.60 -15.12 -7.67
C GLY A 117 13.30 -15.46 -8.41
N TYR A 118 13.33 -16.25 -9.50
CA TYR A 118 12.11 -16.78 -10.11
C TYR A 118 11.46 -17.81 -9.18
N GLU A 119 10.16 -17.68 -9.00
CA GLU A 119 9.34 -18.50 -8.09
C GLU A 119 8.19 -19.16 -8.83
N TRP A 120 7.79 -20.36 -8.39
CA TRP A 120 6.67 -21.10 -8.96
C TRP A 120 6.00 -22.01 -7.95
N ILE A 121 4.79 -22.46 -8.26
CA ILE A 121 4.04 -23.44 -7.47
C ILE A 121 4.38 -24.84 -7.94
N ASN A 122 4.66 -25.73 -7.00
CA ASN A 122 4.83 -27.16 -7.22
C ASN A 122 3.46 -27.80 -7.43
N HIS A 123 3.05 -28.01 -8.68
CA HIS A 123 1.78 -28.64 -8.99
C HIS A 123 1.81 -30.15 -8.68
N SER A 124 0.63 -30.72 -8.41
CA SER A 124 0.46 -32.15 -8.13
C SER A 124 0.03 -32.92 -9.39
N LEU A 125 0.53 -34.16 -9.55
CA LEU A 125 -0.03 -35.09 -10.54
C LEU A 125 -1.47 -35.53 -10.15
N ASN A 126 -1.84 -35.35 -8.88
CA ASN A 126 -3.19 -35.59 -8.36
C ASN A 126 -3.91 -34.26 -8.09
N ALA A 127 -3.92 -33.37 -9.12
CA ALA A 127 -4.64 -32.11 -9.04
C ALA A 127 -6.13 -32.32 -8.81
N ILE A 128 -6.75 -31.39 -8.08
CA ILE A 128 -8.18 -31.42 -7.75
C ILE A 128 -8.96 -30.68 -8.84
N PRO A 129 -10.08 -31.22 -9.37
CA PRO A 129 -10.95 -30.49 -10.26
C PRO A 129 -11.50 -29.23 -9.57
N PHE A 130 -11.26 -28.07 -10.14
CA PHE A 130 -11.76 -26.81 -9.61
C PHE A 130 -13.16 -26.50 -10.15
N SER A 131 -14.12 -26.24 -9.25
CA SER A 131 -15.46 -25.78 -9.63
C SER A 131 -15.58 -24.27 -9.44
N HIS A 132 -16.02 -23.56 -10.49
CA HIS A 132 -16.26 -22.12 -10.45
C HIS A 132 -17.41 -21.69 -9.51
N SER A 133 -18.18 -22.64 -9.01
CA SER A 133 -19.27 -22.42 -8.05
C SER A 133 -18.88 -22.58 -6.58
N GLU A 134 -17.61 -22.87 -6.29
CA GLU A 134 -17.14 -23.00 -4.91
C GLU A 134 -17.18 -21.66 -4.19
N GLU A 135 -17.67 -21.69 -2.94
CA GLU A 135 -17.64 -20.52 -2.06
C GLU A 135 -16.19 -20.16 -1.71
N GLN A 136 -15.93 -18.85 -1.68
CA GLN A 136 -14.60 -18.38 -1.28
C GLN A 136 -14.32 -18.73 0.19
N PRO A 137 -13.14 -19.28 0.49
CA PRO A 137 -12.74 -19.60 1.86
C PRO A 137 -12.78 -18.37 2.76
N ARG A 138 -13.19 -18.56 4.01
CA ARG A 138 -13.21 -17.51 5.02
C ARG A 138 -12.28 -17.85 6.16
N VAL A 139 -11.56 -16.84 6.64
CA VAL A 139 -10.64 -16.96 7.77
C VAL A 139 -11.27 -16.34 8.99
N LYS A 140 -11.42 -17.12 10.06
CA LYS A 140 -11.92 -16.62 11.34
C LYS A 140 -10.84 -15.82 12.05
N ILE A 141 -11.07 -14.53 12.27
CA ILE A 141 -10.20 -13.64 13.04
C ILE A 141 -10.84 -13.39 14.42
N GLY A 142 -10.09 -13.68 15.46
CA GLY A 142 -10.50 -13.54 16.86
C GLY A 142 -9.88 -14.66 17.69
N SER A 143 -9.08 -14.27 18.70
CA SER A 143 -8.47 -15.16 19.69
C SER A 143 -9.54 -15.74 20.64
N SER A 144 -9.12 -16.56 21.59
CA SER A 144 -9.98 -17.07 22.67
C SER A 144 -10.56 -15.94 23.55
N GLN A 145 -10.01 -14.75 23.48
CA GLN A 145 -10.42 -13.56 24.25
C GLN A 145 -11.39 -12.64 23.47
N CYS A 146 -11.60 -12.90 22.19
CA CYS A 146 -12.50 -12.15 21.32
C CYS A 146 -13.91 -12.74 21.39
N THR A 147 -14.92 -11.94 21.75
CA THR A 147 -16.31 -12.38 21.83
C THR A 147 -17.11 -12.16 20.55
N LYS A 148 -16.61 -11.36 19.62
CA LYS A 148 -17.22 -11.06 18.31
C LYS A 148 -16.24 -11.31 17.18
N PRO A 149 -15.85 -12.57 16.90
CA PRO A 149 -14.92 -12.88 15.81
C PRO A 149 -15.49 -12.47 14.45
N TYR A 150 -14.60 -12.18 13.50
CA TYR A 150 -14.95 -11.80 12.14
C TYR A 150 -14.49 -12.85 11.13
N MET A 151 -15.35 -13.16 10.15
CA MET A 151 -15.06 -14.10 9.06
C MET A 151 -14.54 -13.33 7.85
N ALA A 152 -13.23 -13.15 7.75
CA ALA A 152 -12.57 -12.39 6.71
C ALA A 152 -12.43 -13.17 5.39
N SER A 153 -12.40 -12.47 4.26
CA SER A 153 -11.95 -13.03 2.98
C SER A 153 -10.44 -13.27 2.98
N MET A 154 -9.95 -14.16 2.11
CA MET A 154 -8.51 -14.35 1.87
C MET A 154 -7.82 -13.11 1.30
N PHE A 155 -8.55 -12.20 0.66
CA PHE A 155 -8.02 -11.03 0.00
C PHE A 155 -8.91 -9.81 0.23
N ASN A 156 -8.34 -8.75 0.83
CA ASN A 156 -9.09 -7.60 1.30
C ASN A 156 -8.40 -6.28 0.93
N ILE A 157 -9.09 -5.15 1.19
CA ILE A 157 -8.55 -3.82 0.96
C ILE A 157 -7.65 -3.41 2.12
N SER A 158 -6.37 -3.15 1.83
CA SER A 158 -5.40 -2.61 2.78
C SER A 158 -5.71 -1.16 3.17
N ALA A 159 -5.02 -0.68 4.19
CA ALA A 159 -5.17 0.64 4.79
C ALA A 159 -5.03 1.79 3.78
N MET A 160 -6.13 2.49 3.52
CA MET A 160 -6.18 3.68 2.64
C MET A 160 -7.12 4.72 3.23
N SER A 161 -6.58 5.91 3.56
CA SER A 161 -7.32 6.93 4.28
C SER A 161 -8.03 7.93 3.36
N TYR A 162 -9.20 8.41 3.82
CA TYR A 162 -9.78 9.63 3.28
C TYR A 162 -8.86 10.82 3.59
N GLY A 163 -8.63 11.64 2.59
CA GLY A 163 -7.63 12.71 2.63
C GLY A 163 -6.38 12.35 1.83
N SER A 164 -5.83 11.14 1.98
CA SER A 164 -4.85 10.61 1.03
C SER A 164 -5.52 10.24 -0.29
N LEU A 165 -6.65 9.54 -0.22
CA LEU A 165 -7.54 9.25 -1.34
C LEU A 165 -8.74 10.21 -1.35
N SER A 166 -9.36 10.36 -2.51
CA SER A 166 -10.57 11.17 -2.69
C SER A 166 -11.79 10.52 -2.05
N LYS A 167 -12.81 11.33 -1.79
CA LYS A 167 -14.15 10.87 -1.37
C LYS A 167 -14.66 9.76 -2.29
N ASN A 168 -14.64 9.99 -3.61
CA ASN A 168 -15.17 9.05 -4.59
C ASN A 168 -14.40 7.73 -4.59
N ALA A 169 -13.08 7.76 -4.39
CA ALA A 169 -12.27 6.55 -4.27
C ALA A 169 -12.65 5.73 -3.02
N ILE A 170 -12.81 6.37 -1.86
CA ILE A 170 -13.22 5.70 -0.62
C ILE A 170 -14.62 5.09 -0.75
N LEU A 171 -15.59 5.84 -1.30
CA LEU A 171 -16.94 5.32 -1.56
C LEU A 171 -16.90 4.08 -2.48
N ALA A 172 -16.14 4.14 -3.58
CA ALA A 172 -16.01 3.03 -4.51
C ALA A 172 -15.36 1.79 -3.86
N LEU A 173 -14.32 1.98 -3.06
CA LEU A 173 -13.64 0.90 -2.35
C LEU A 173 -14.57 0.22 -1.35
N ASN A 174 -15.26 0.97 -0.50
CA ASN A 174 -16.14 0.39 0.50
C ASN A 174 -17.39 -0.24 -0.13
N ALA A 175 -17.96 0.37 -1.18
CA ALA A 175 -19.06 -0.23 -1.92
C ALA A 175 -18.65 -1.53 -2.62
N GLY A 176 -17.45 -1.60 -3.19
CA GLY A 176 -16.89 -2.82 -3.76
C GLY A 176 -16.63 -3.88 -2.70
N ALA A 177 -16.14 -3.50 -1.53
CA ALA A 177 -15.97 -4.39 -0.38
C ALA A 177 -17.30 -5.02 0.06
N LYS A 178 -18.37 -4.22 0.12
CA LYS A 178 -19.73 -4.72 0.40
C LYS A 178 -20.20 -5.73 -0.65
N GLN A 179 -20.05 -5.38 -1.94
CA GLN A 179 -20.47 -6.24 -3.05
C GLN A 179 -19.74 -7.59 -3.06
N GLY A 180 -18.44 -7.59 -2.77
CA GLY A 180 -17.61 -8.80 -2.76
C GLY A 180 -17.55 -9.52 -1.40
N GLY A 181 -18.16 -8.97 -0.36
CA GLY A 181 -18.17 -9.57 0.98
C GLY A 181 -16.77 -9.62 1.63
N PHE A 182 -15.97 -8.56 1.51
CA PHE A 182 -14.64 -8.44 2.14
C PHE A 182 -14.53 -7.09 2.85
N TYR A 183 -13.48 -6.87 3.65
CA TYR A 183 -13.36 -5.63 4.41
C TYR A 183 -12.54 -4.54 3.70
N HIS A 184 -12.80 -3.28 4.10
CA HIS A 184 -12.01 -2.11 3.78
C HIS A 184 -11.32 -1.58 5.04
N ASN A 185 -9.98 -1.53 5.05
CA ASN A 185 -9.21 -0.92 6.13
C ASN A 185 -9.11 0.60 5.91
N THR A 186 -9.50 1.39 6.93
CA THR A 186 -9.62 2.86 6.83
C THR A 186 -8.32 3.60 6.63
N GLY A 187 -7.18 2.97 6.94
CA GLY A 187 -5.93 3.71 7.09
C GLY A 187 -5.97 4.69 8.28
N GLU A 188 -4.83 5.31 8.55
CA GLU A 188 -4.60 6.14 9.76
C GLU A 188 -5.33 7.50 9.78
N GLY A 189 -6.03 7.87 8.72
CA GLY A 189 -6.72 9.17 8.59
C GLY A 189 -7.99 9.33 9.41
N GLY A 190 -8.35 8.33 10.22
CA GLY A 190 -9.59 8.28 10.97
C GLY A 190 -10.73 7.59 10.21
N LEU A 191 -11.83 7.39 10.88
CA LEU A 191 -13.06 6.79 10.35
C LEU A 191 -13.92 7.88 9.71
N SER A 192 -13.90 8.01 8.38
CA SER A 192 -14.70 8.99 7.66
C SER A 192 -16.13 8.47 7.40
N PRO A 193 -17.12 9.37 7.18
CA PRO A 193 -18.45 8.98 6.76
C PRO A 193 -18.44 8.13 5.48
N TYR A 194 -17.51 8.38 4.58
CA TYR A 194 -17.37 7.68 3.30
C TYR A 194 -16.90 6.23 3.40
N HIS A 195 -16.26 5.87 4.52
CA HIS A 195 -15.99 4.47 4.86
C HIS A 195 -17.23 3.73 5.35
N LEU A 196 -18.26 4.45 5.82
CA LEU A 196 -19.47 3.86 6.42
C LEU A 196 -20.70 3.90 5.50
N GLU A 197 -20.82 4.97 4.68
CA GLU A 197 -22.00 5.24 3.85
C GLU A 197 -22.40 4.07 2.93
N PRO A 198 -21.48 3.38 2.24
CA PRO A 198 -21.86 2.23 1.40
C PRO A 198 -22.29 1.00 2.21
N GLY A 199 -21.94 0.92 3.49
CA GLY A 199 -22.33 -0.15 4.40
C GLY A 199 -21.50 -1.44 4.28
N GLY A 200 -20.28 -1.36 3.73
CA GLY A 200 -19.33 -2.46 3.73
C GLY A 200 -18.61 -2.60 5.07
N ASP A 201 -18.06 -3.79 5.32
CA ASP A 201 -17.28 -4.08 6.53
C ASP A 201 -15.99 -3.28 6.59
N VAL A 202 -15.66 -2.79 7.77
CA VAL A 202 -14.52 -1.89 7.99
C VAL A 202 -13.58 -2.44 9.06
N VAL A 203 -12.28 -2.38 8.77
CA VAL A 203 -11.23 -2.45 9.79
C VAL A 203 -10.80 -1.02 10.11
N TRP A 204 -11.04 -0.59 11.35
CA TRP A 204 -10.67 0.76 11.77
C TRP A 204 -9.21 0.79 12.22
N ASN A 205 -8.39 1.48 11.45
CA ASN A 205 -6.96 1.65 11.71
C ASN A 205 -6.73 2.89 12.60
N ILE A 206 -6.06 2.68 13.72
CA ILE A 206 -5.70 3.71 14.70
C ILE A 206 -4.19 3.95 14.61
N GLY A 207 -3.81 5.06 13.98
CA GLY A 207 -2.41 5.50 13.92
C GLY A 207 -1.99 6.30 15.14
N THR A 208 -0.72 6.68 15.16
CA THR A 208 -0.09 7.45 16.24
C THR A 208 -0.67 8.86 16.46
N GLY A 209 -1.39 9.40 15.45
CA GLY A 209 -2.11 10.67 15.56
C GLY A 209 -3.51 10.56 16.18
N TYR A 210 -4.00 9.34 16.45
CA TYR A 210 -5.34 9.05 17.01
C TYR A 210 -6.50 9.79 16.31
N PHE A 211 -6.41 9.99 15.00
CA PHE A 211 -7.44 10.69 14.25
C PHE A 211 -8.83 10.02 14.41
N SER A 212 -9.85 10.80 14.58
CA SER A 212 -11.23 10.43 14.96
C SER A 212 -11.39 9.86 16.38
N THR A 213 -10.32 9.72 17.17
CA THR A 213 -10.35 9.21 18.55
C THR A 213 -9.35 9.93 19.44
N ARG A 214 -9.15 11.24 19.21
CA ARG A 214 -8.19 12.05 19.98
C ARG A 214 -8.86 13.15 20.79
N THR A 215 -8.21 13.50 21.87
CA THR A 215 -8.50 14.71 22.65
C THR A 215 -7.94 15.96 21.93
N PRO A 216 -8.34 17.18 22.30
CA PRO A 216 -7.78 18.40 21.72
C PRO A 216 -6.26 18.52 21.82
N ASP A 217 -5.63 17.97 22.89
CA ASP A 217 -4.18 17.91 23.09
C ASP A 217 -3.51 16.74 22.35
N GLY A 218 -4.25 16.00 21.52
CA GLY A 218 -3.73 14.97 20.64
C GLY A 218 -3.52 13.58 21.25
N LYS A 219 -4.00 13.34 22.47
CA LYS A 219 -3.95 12.03 23.13
C LYS A 219 -5.13 11.14 22.74
N PHE A 220 -5.04 9.85 23.04
CA PHE A 220 -6.14 8.91 22.83
C PHE A 220 -7.34 9.22 23.73
N SER A 221 -8.55 9.23 23.14
CA SER A 221 -9.82 9.41 23.82
C SER A 221 -10.64 8.13 23.82
N VAL A 222 -10.82 7.52 25.00
CA VAL A 222 -11.66 6.32 25.18
C VAL A 222 -13.11 6.58 24.80
N GLU A 223 -13.65 7.76 25.11
CA GLU A 223 -15.03 8.14 24.81
C GLU A 223 -15.26 8.17 23.28
N GLU A 224 -14.41 8.91 22.54
CA GLU A 224 -14.52 9.02 21.10
C GLU A 224 -14.23 7.68 20.40
N PHE A 225 -13.36 6.83 20.98
CA PHE A 225 -13.13 5.48 20.53
C PHE A 225 -14.41 4.63 20.66
N THR A 226 -15.01 4.59 21.86
CA THR A 226 -16.18 3.76 22.14
C THR A 226 -17.35 4.08 21.21
N LYS A 227 -17.60 5.38 20.96
CA LYS A 227 -18.67 5.83 20.04
C LYS A 227 -18.54 5.23 18.64
N ARG A 228 -17.33 5.07 18.14
CA ARG A 228 -17.06 4.59 16.76
C ARG A 228 -16.78 3.10 16.70
N ALA A 229 -16.05 2.56 17.66
CA ALA A 229 -15.67 1.16 17.70
C ALA A 229 -16.89 0.22 17.81
N THR A 230 -17.99 0.69 18.40
CA THR A 230 -19.23 -0.08 18.57
C THR A 230 -20.13 -0.10 17.34
N LEU A 231 -19.88 0.74 16.31
CA LEU A 231 -20.64 0.73 15.06
C LEU A 231 -20.62 -0.65 14.39
N ASP A 232 -21.75 -1.08 13.84
CA ASP A 232 -21.88 -2.41 13.24
C ASP A 232 -20.95 -2.66 12.05
N ASN A 233 -20.68 -1.64 11.24
CA ASN A 233 -19.76 -1.73 10.11
C ASN A 233 -18.30 -1.92 10.53
N VAL A 234 -17.91 -1.47 11.72
CA VAL A 234 -16.57 -1.64 12.26
C VAL A 234 -16.44 -3.06 12.80
N LYS A 235 -15.75 -3.93 12.08
CA LYS A 235 -15.61 -5.35 12.42
C LYS A 235 -14.35 -5.66 13.22
N MET A 236 -13.28 -4.93 12.97
CA MET A 236 -11.98 -5.13 13.63
C MET A 236 -11.31 -3.77 13.91
N ILE A 237 -10.42 -3.74 14.88
CA ILE A 237 -9.60 -2.58 15.25
C ILE A 237 -8.13 -2.92 15.03
N GLU A 238 -7.41 -2.04 14.33
CA GLU A 238 -5.99 -2.23 14.02
C GLU A 238 -5.16 -1.07 14.58
N ILE A 239 -4.26 -1.35 15.52
CA ILE A 239 -3.29 -0.38 16.05
C ILE A 239 -2.11 -0.34 15.09
N LYS A 240 -1.85 0.81 14.46
CA LYS A 240 -0.76 0.95 13.49
C LYS A 240 0.52 1.45 14.16
N PHE A 241 1.53 0.62 14.25
CA PHE A 241 2.89 1.00 14.64
C PHE A 241 3.65 1.65 13.48
N SER A 242 3.63 0.99 12.33
CA SER A 242 4.38 1.42 11.15
C SER A 242 3.75 0.92 9.86
N GLN A 243 4.22 1.45 8.74
CA GLN A 243 3.87 0.99 7.40
C GLN A 243 5.14 0.74 6.60
N GLY A 244 5.12 -0.22 5.66
CA GLY A 244 6.30 -0.66 4.94
C GLY A 244 7.05 0.43 4.18
N ALA A 245 6.33 1.39 3.58
CA ALA A 245 6.95 2.43 2.77
C ALA A 245 7.76 3.48 3.56
N LYS A 246 7.53 3.62 4.86
CA LYS A 246 8.24 4.58 5.74
C LYS A 246 8.14 4.19 7.20
N PRO A 247 8.74 3.06 7.60
CA PRO A 247 8.74 2.64 9.01
C PRO A 247 9.50 3.65 9.88
N GLY A 248 8.98 3.91 11.08
CA GLY A 248 9.59 4.88 12.00
C GLY A 248 9.37 6.35 11.64
N HIS A 249 8.70 6.63 10.52
CA HIS A 249 8.30 7.97 10.13
C HIS A 249 6.77 8.09 10.20
N GLY A 250 6.27 9.11 10.85
CA GLY A 250 4.83 9.37 10.97
C GLY A 250 4.15 9.62 9.62
N GLY A 251 2.83 9.48 9.57
CA GLY A 251 2.03 9.82 8.39
C GLY A 251 2.10 11.31 8.10
N ILE A 252 2.18 11.67 6.82
CA ILE A 252 2.13 13.08 6.36
C ILE A 252 0.94 13.23 5.43
N LEU A 253 0.08 14.22 5.72
CA LEU A 253 -0.91 14.72 4.78
C LEU A 253 -0.57 16.18 4.48
N PRO A 254 -0.15 16.49 3.24
CA PRO A 254 0.18 17.86 2.85
C PRO A 254 -1.02 18.81 3.02
N LYS A 255 -0.76 20.05 3.43
CA LYS A 255 -1.79 21.09 3.68
C LYS A 255 -2.71 21.32 2.49
N GLU A 256 -2.22 21.16 1.26
CA GLU A 256 -2.98 21.29 0.01
C GLU A 256 -4.13 20.28 -0.09
N LYS A 257 -4.07 19.18 0.68
CA LYS A 257 -5.12 18.16 0.76
C LYS A 257 -6.02 18.33 1.98
N VAL A 258 -5.70 19.22 2.92
CA VAL A 258 -6.45 19.40 4.16
C VAL A 258 -7.64 20.33 3.92
N THR A 259 -8.81 19.75 3.63
CA THR A 259 -10.09 20.48 3.57
C THR A 259 -10.67 20.66 4.98
N ASP A 260 -11.68 21.55 5.11
CA ASP A 260 -12.40 21.74 6.39
C ASP A 260 -13.01 20.42 6.90
N GLU A 261 -13.56 19.62 6.00
CA GLU A 261 -14.12 18.30 6.31
C GLU A 261 -13.04 17.32 6.84
N ILE A 262 -11.87 17.26 6.19
CA ILE A 262 -10.77 16.40 6.62
C ILE A 262 -10.24 16.85 7.99
N ALA A 263 -10.13 18.16 8.22
CA ALA A 263 -9.71 18.71 9.49
C ALA A 263 -10.69 18.32 10.62
N ALA A 264 -12.01 18.43 10.36
CA ALA A 264 -13.06 18.03 11.30
C ALA A 264 -13.04 16.52 11.59
N ILE A 265 -12.88 15.64 10.57
CA ILE A 265 -12.81 14.19 10.75
C ILE A 265 -11.57 13.79 11.56
N ARG A 266 -10.43 14.43 11.31
CA ARG A 266 -9.15 14.15 11.99
C ARG A 266 -9.05 14.82 13.36
N LEU A 267 -9.93 15.74 13.70
CA LEU A 267 -9.90 16.56 14.90
C LEU A 267 -8.59 17.38 15.00
N VAL A 268 -8.27 18.10 13.91
CA VAL A 268 -7.06 18.93 13.78
C VAL A 268 -7.39 20.28 13.16
N GLU A 269 -6.47 21.25 13.28
CA GLU A 269 -6.58 22.56 12.65
C GLU A 269 -6.20 22.50 11.15
N LYS A 270 -6.87 23.35 10.35
CA LYS A 270 -6.58 23.53 8.92
C LYS A 270 -5.39 24.49 8.71
N GLY A 271 -4.74 24.38 7.56
CA GLY A 271 -3.71 25.32 7.10
C GLY A 271 -2.27 24.86 7.33
N HIS A 272 -2.08 23.73 7.95
CA HIS A 272 -0.77 23.11 8.17
C HIS A 272 -0.72 21.67 7.64
N ASP A 273 0.49 21.17 7.38
CA ASP A 273 0.69 19.75 7.14
C ASP A 273 0.29 18.96 8.39
N ILE A 274 -0.50 17.90 8.21
CA ILE A 274 -0.87 17.02 9.31
C ILE A 274 0.18 15.93 9.40
N ILE A 275 1.01 15.99 10.46
CA ILE A 275 2.08 15.04 10.74
C ILE A 275 1.69 14.20 11.94
N SER A 276 1.67 12.88 11.77
CA SER A 276 1.48 11.95 12.89
C SER A 276 2.79 11.80 13.68
N PRO A 277 2.75 11.69 15.00
CA PRO A 277 3.94 11.37 15.80
C PRO A 277 4.60 10.06 15.36
N PRO A 278 5.91 9.87 15.56
CA PRO A 278 6.60 8.64 15.18
C PRO A 278 6.25 7.43 16.05
N LYS A 279 5.69 7.64 17.24
CA LYS A 279 5.30 6.59 18.20
C LYS A 279 3.95 6.91 18.87
N HIS A 280 3.30 5.89 19.40
CA HIS A 280 2.10 6.03 20.22
C HIS A 280 2.42 6.71 21.55
N SER A 281 1.48 7.55 22.04
CA SER A 281 1.56 8.15 23.38
C SER A 281 0.77 7.37 24.44
N ALA A 282 -0.06 6.42 24.03
CA ALA A 282 -0.88 5.60 24.94
C ALA A 282 -0.10 4.45 25.60
N PHE A 283 1.06 4.09 25.06
CA PHE A 283 1.95 3.06 25.60
C PHE A 283 3.39 3.33 25.18
N SER A 284 4.36 2.88 26.00
CA SER A 284 5.80 3.08 25.79
C SER A 284 6.60 1.77 25.75
N ASN A 285 5.98 0.65 26.10
CA ASN A 285 6.58 -0.67 26.14
C ASN A 285 5.57 -1.77 25.79
N PRO A 286 6.01 -3.01 25.54
CA PRO A 286 5.12 -4.12 25.18
C PRO A 286 4.08 -4.49 26.24
N LEU A 287 4.36 -4.37 27.54
CA LEU A 287 3.38 -4.64 28.59
C LEU A 287 2.24 -3.62 28.58
N GLU A 288 2.56 -2.33 28.49
CA GLU A 288 1.55 -1.27 28.35
C GLU A 288 0.73 -1.42 27.06
N LEU A 289 1.34 -1.92 25.98
CA LEU A 289 0.59 -2.29 24.77
C LEU A 289 -0.45 -3.35 25.07
N MET A 290 -0.15 -4.38 25.85
CA MET A 290 -1.11 -5.42 26.21
C MET A 290 -2.27 -4.85 27.04
N ASP A 291 -2.01 -3.91 27.92
CA ASP A 291 -3.07 -3.21 28.66
C ASP A 291 -3.94 -2.33 27.74
N PHE A 292 -3.31 -1.67 26.76
CA PHE A 292 -4.03 -0.91 25.75
C PHE A 292 -4.91 -1.83 24.87
N VAL A 293 -4.44 -3.02 24.50
CA VAL A 293 -5.24 -4.03 23.77
C VAL A 293 -6.45 -4.47 24.58
N LYS A 294 -6.30 -4.73 25.88
CA LYS A 294 -7.42 -5.04 26.79
C LYS A 294 -8.44 -3.91 26.83
N LEU A 295 -7.97 -2.67 26.97
CA LEU A 295 -8.82 -1.48 26.99
C LEU A 295 -9.63 -1.38 25.70
N LEU A 296 -8.97 -1.47 24.54
CA LEU A 296 -9.66 -1.40 23.23
C LEU A 296 -10.67 -2.54 23.06
N ARG A 297 -10.33 -3.77 23.44
CA ARG A 297 -11.23 -4.93 23.35
C ARG A 297 -12.50 -4.72 24.18
N ASN A 298 -12.37 -4.24 25.41
CA ASN A 298 -13.50 -3.94 26.28
C ASN A 298 -14.40 -2.86 25.71
N HIS A 299 -13.82 -1.77 25.21
CA HIS A 299 -14.55 -0.62 24.70
C HIS A 299 -15.06 -0.78 23.26
N SER A 300 -14.59 -1.78 22.51
CA SER A 300 -15.13 -2.15 21.18
C SER A 300 -16.31 -3.10 21.23
N GLY A 301 -16.69 -3.57 22.43
CA GLY A 301 -17.70 -4.60 22.61
C GLY A 301 -17.22 -6.00 22.24
N GLY A 302 -15.93 -6.28 22.43
CA GLY A 302 -15.35 -7.61 22.25
C GLY A 302 -14.96 -7.94 20.81
N LYS A 303 -14.76 -6.94 19.95
CA LYS A 303 -14.29 -7.10 18.57
C LYS A 303 -12.79 -7.48 18.53
N PRO A 304 -12.30 -8.08 17.44
CA PRO A 304 -10.87 -8.38 17.26
C PRO A 304 -10.00 -7.14 17.32
N ILE A 305 -8.91 -7.20 18.09
CA ILE A 305 -7.90 -6.16 18.21
C ILE A 305 -6.57 -6.70 17.69
N GLY A 306 -5.99 -6.04 16.70
CA GLY A 306 -4.69 -6.41 16.14
C GLY A 306 -3.76 -5.22 15.99
N ILE A 307 -2.56 -5.50 15.46
CA ILE A 307 -1.58 -4.48 15.14
C ILE A 307 -1.21 -4.54 13.65
N LYS A 308 -0.77 -3.39 13.11
CA LYS A 308 -0.09 -3.33 11.83
C LYS A 308 1.35 -2.86 12.04
N ILE A 309 2.30 -3.65 11.53
CA ILE A 309 3.72 -3.42 11.75
C ILE A 309 4.53 -3.75 10.49
N CYS A 310 5.54 -2.91 10.19
CA CYS A 310 6.68 -3.30 9.37
C CYS A 310 7.79 -3.74 10.29
N ILE A 311 8.32 -4.94 10.10
CA ILE A 311 9.39 -5.47 10.94
C ILE A 311 10.70 -4.71 10.64
N GLY A 312 11.34 -4.25 11.67
CA GLY A 312 12.67 -3.64 11.63
C GLY A 312 13.61 -4.37 12.61
N ASN A 313 13.62 -3.94 13.85
CA ASN A 313 14.39 -4.59 14.91
C ASN A 313 13.65 -5.86 15.39
N LYS A 314 14.21 -7.02 15.08
CA LYS A 314 13.64 -8.33 15.43
C LYS A 314 13.38 -8.49 16.93
N SER A 315 14.25 -7.89 17.78
CA SER A 315 14.11 -7.98 19.25
C SER A 315 12.83 -7.32 19.76
N GLU A 316 12.35 -6.24 19.12
CA GLU A 316 11.12 -5.54 19.50
C GLU A 316 9.87 -6.39 19.26
N PHE A 317 9.82 -7.12 18.15
CA PHE A 317 8.72 -8.04 17.90
C PHE A 317 8.74 -9.24 18.85
N ILE A 318 9.92 -9.80 19.13
CA ILE A 318 10.08 -10.86 20.13
C ILE A 318 9.66 -10.34 21.52
N ALA A 319 9.93 -9.08 21.86
CA ALA A 319 9.47 -8.46 23.11
C ALA A 319 7.94 -8.39 23.21
N ILE A 320 7.25 -8.09 22.10
CA ILE A 320 5.76 -8.15 22.04
C ILE A 320 5.29 -9.58 22.28
N CYS A 321 5.93 -10.59 21.68
CA CYS A 321 5.57 -11.99 21.91
C CYS A 321 5.79 -12.40 23.37
N LYS A 322 6.89 -12.01 24.00
CA LYS A 322 7.14 -12.23 25.43
C LYS A 322 6.06 -11.59 26.30
N ALA A 323 5.68 -10.33 26.02
CA ALA A 323 4.61 -9.63 26.75
C ALA A 323 3.26 -10.34 26.62
N MET A 324 2.92 -10.85 25.41
CA MET A 324 1.70 -11.63 25.22
C MET A 324 1.67 -12.92 26.06
N VAL A 325 2.77 -13.64 26.12
CA VAL A 325 2.90 -14.86 26.93
C VAL A 325 2.84 -14.54 28.44
N GLU A 326 3.57 -13.51 28.88
CA GLU A 326 3.64 -13.07 30.27
C GLU A 326 2.28 -12.60 30.80
N THR A 327 1.60 -11.75 30.05
CA THR A 327 0.30 -11.17 30.45
C THR A 327 -0.88 -12.08 30.13
N LYS A 328 -0.66 -13.16 29.36
CA LYS A 328 -1.70 -14.00 28.77
C LYS A 328 -2.76 -13.18 28.01
N THR A 329 -2.35 -12.06 27.41
CA THR A 329 -3.19 -11.21 26.58
C THR A 329 -2.73 -11.32 25.14
N TYR A 330 -3.60 -11.79 24.26
CA TYR A 330 -3.25 -12.06 22.88
C TYR A 330 -3.85 -11.01 21.94
N LEU A 331 -3.07 -10.63 20.93
CA LEU A 331 -3.62 -9.99 19.74
C LEU A 331 -4.51 -10.97 18.99
N ASP A 332 -5.52 -10.48 18.29
CA ASP A 332 -6.37 -11.33 17.45
C ASP A 332 -5.79 -11.49 16.04
N PHE A 333 -5.03 -10.49 15.58
CA PHE A 333 -4.33 -10.52 14.28
C PHE A 333 -3.13 -9.59 14.25
N ILE A 334 -2.21 -9.87 13.34
CA ILE A 334 -1.04 -9.04 13.04
C ILE A 334 -0.98 -8.81 11.53
N THR A 335 -1.11 -7.55 11.10
CA THR A 335 -0.88 -7.15 9.72
C THR A 335 0.61 -6.84 9.53
N VAL A 336 1.30 -7.71 8.83
CA VAL A 336 2.71 -7.57 8.45
C VAL A 336 2.79 -6.78 7.15
N ASP A 337 3.32 -5.57 7.20
CA ASP A 337 3.47 -4.68 6.03
C ASP A 337 4.92 -4.68 5.55
N GLY A 338 5.19 -5.27 4.40
CA GLY A 338 6.56 -5.38 3.85
C GLY A 338 7.18 -4.03 3.50
N GLY A 339 8.51 -3.93 3.57
CA GLY A 339 9.28 -2.74 3.20
C GLY A 339 8.99 -2.23 1.79
N GLU A 340 8.59 -3.11 0.87
CA GLU A 340 8.12 -2.79 -0.48
C GLU A 340 6.70 -2.22 -0.54
N GLY A 341 6.04 -2.02 0.59
CA GLY A 341 4.71 -1.38 0.68
C GLY A 341 4.68 0.00 0.05
N GLY A 342 3.48 0.51 -0.26
CA GLY A 342 3.30 1.81 -0.88
C GLY A 342 2.78 2.86 0.10
N THR A 343 3.00 4.13 -0.27
CA THR A 343 2.43 5.29 0.43
C THR A 343 2.17 6.42 -0.57
N GLY A 344 1.34 7.40 -0.18
CA GLY A 344 1.13 8.61 -0.98
C GLY A 344 2.29 9.59 -0.92
N ALA A 345 3.08 9.59 0.17
CA ALA A 345 4.22 10.47 0.36
C ALA A 345 5.22 9.86 1.35
N ALA A 346 6.46 9.68 0.93
CA ALA A 346 7.58 9.27 1.78
C ALA A 346 8.88 9.86 1.25
N PRO A 347 9.87 10.15 2.10
CA PRO A 347 11.23 10.41 1.63
C PRO A 347 11.78 9.19 0.88
N PRO A 348 12.55 9.37 -0.22
CA PRO A 348 13.08 8.27 -1.03
C PRO A 348 13.85 7.22 -0.22
N GLU A 349 14.71 7.67 0.69
CA GLU A 349 15.53 6.78 1.51
C GLU A 349 14.71 5.84 2.38
N TYR A 350 13.55 6.30 2.88
CA TYR A 350 12.64 5.44 3.64
C TYR A 350 11.97 4.39 2.76
N SER A 351 11.55 4.76 1.56
CA SER A 351 10.91 3.84 0.62
C SER A 351 11.86 2.76 0.10
N ASP A 352 13.15 3.10 -0.01
CA ASP A 352 14.12 2.24 -0.68
C ASP A 352 15.00 1.42 0.29
N HIS A 353 15.17 1.88 1.56
CA HIS A 353 16.20 1.33 2.45
C HIS A 353 15.74 1.02 3.87
N VAL A 354 14.46 1.19 4.22
CA VAL A 354 13.98 0.98 5.60
C VAL A 354 12.85 -0.04 5.64
N GLY A 355 12.98 -0.99 6.56
CA GLY A 355 11.97 -2.05 6.78
C GLY A 355 12.31 -3.37 6.09
N MET A 356 11.87 -4.45 6.71
CA MET A 356 12.08 -5.81 6.21
C MET A 356 11.13 -6.09 5.03
N PRO A 357 11.59 -6.70 3.95
CA PRO A 357 10.72 -7.17 2.85
C PRO A 357 9.65 -8.16 3.34
N LEU A 358 8.51 -8.20 2.65
CA LEU A 358 7.33 -8.93 3.10
C LEU A 358 7.58 -10.42 3.34
N ARG A 359 8.29 -11.10 2.44
CA ARG A 359 8.55 -12.54 2.55
C ARG A 359 9.29 -12.89 3.82
N ASP A 360 10.39 -12.18 4.07
CA ASP A 360 11.21 -12.36 5.28
C ASP A 360 10.44 -12.00 6.54
N ALA A 361 9.63 -10.93 6.47
CA ALA A 361 8.85 -10.46 7.61
C ALA A 361 7.71 -11.42 7.99
N VAL A 362 6.99 -11.98 7.00
CA VAL A 362 5.91 -12.95 7.25
C VAL A 362 6.48 -14.24 7.85
N ALA A 363 7.54 -14.80 7.26
CA ALA A 363 8.21 -15.99 7.77
C ALA A 363 8.70 -15.76 9.22
N PHE A 364 9.38 -14.63 9.48
CA PHE A 364 9.86 -14.29 10.82
C PHE A 364 8.72 -14.14 11.84
N VAL A 365 7.63 -13.47 11.48
CA VAL A 365 6.47 -13.29 12.39
C VAL A 365 5.82 -14.64 12.67
N TYR A 366 5.62 -15.47 11.65
CA TYR A 366 5.09 -16.82 11.82
C TYR A 366 5.97 -17.66 12.75
N ASP A 367 7.28 -17.67 12.50
CA ASP A 367 8.24 -18.42 13.30
C ASP A 367 8.26 -17.94 14.77
N CYS A 368 8.18 -16.63 15.03
CA CYS A 368 8.07 -16.12 16.38
C CYS A 368 6.79 -16.60 17.07
N LEU A 369 5.62 -16.47 16.41
CA LEU A 369 4.35 -16.88 17.00
C LEU A 369 4.29 -18.39 17.26
N ASN A 370 4.83 -19.20 16.34
CA ASN A 370 4.94 -20.66 16.51
C ASN A 370 5.95 -21.01 17.62
N GLY A 371 7.12 -20.41 17.61
CA GLY A 371 8.15 -20.61 18.63
C GLY A 371 7.71 -20.23 20.05
N PHE A 372 6.81 -19.26 20.20
CA PHE A 372 6.16 -18.94 21.48
C PHE A 372 4.88 -19.74 21.75
N GLY A 373 4.46 -20.62 20.85
CA GLY A 373 3.26 -21.46 21.01
C GLY A 373 1.93 -20.67 21.01
N ILE A 374 1.89 -19.51 20.37
CA ILE A 374 0.72 -18.61 20.37
C ILE A 374 0.11 -18.40 18.97
N LYS A 375 0.64 -19.05 17.91
CA LYS A 375 0.17 -18.86 16.53
C LYS A 375 -1.33 -19.16 16.35
N GLU A 376 -1.86 -20.16 17.02
CA GLU A 376 -3.27 -20.55 16.94
C GLU A 376 -4.24 -19.46 17.44
N GLN A 377 -3.77 -18.57 18.32
CA GLN A 377 -4.56 -17.43 18.81
C GLN A 377 -4.57 -16.24 17.86
N ILE A 378 -3.61 -16.17 16.92
CA ILE A 378 -3.29 -14.94 16.18
C ILE A 378 -3.27 -15.23 14.68
N LYS A 379 -4.05 -14.47 13.91
CA LYS A 379 -4.02 -14.53 12.45
C LYS A 379 -3.01 -13.53 11.86
N ILE A 380 -2.24 -13.98 10.88
CA ILE A 380 -1.25 -13.16 10.17
C ILE A 380 -1.87 -12.66 8.86
N ILE A 381 -1.83 -11.36 8.65
CA ILE A 381 -2.31 -10.68 7.45
C ILE A 381 -1.10 -10.15 6.68
N ALA A 382 -0.82 -10.66 5.49
CA ALA A 382 0.27 -10.17 4.66
C ALA A 382 -0.16 -8.94 3.84
N SER A 383 0.67 -7.88 3.84
CA SER A 383 0.43 -6.64 3.09
C SER A 383 1.74 -6.13 2.46
N GLY A 384 1.77 -6.00 1.14
CA GLY A 384 2.94 -5.53 0.40
C GLY A 384 2.99 -6.08 -1.02
N LYS A 385 2.61 -5.28 -2.03
CA LYS A 385 2.59 -5.64 -3.46
C LYS A 385 1.79 -6.92 -3.82
N VAL A 386 0.83 -7.33 -3.03
CA VAL A 386 -0.04 -8.48 -3.32
C VAL A 386 -1.10 -8.06 -4.33
N ILE A 387 -1.10 -8.65 -5.54
CA ILE A 387 -2.02 -8.31 -6.64
C ILE A 387 -2.53 -9.51 -7.43
N SER A 388 -1.95 -10.71 -7.21
CA SER A 388 -2.27 -11.92 -7.95
C SER A 388 -2.62 -13.09 -7.04
N GLY A 389 -3.26 -14.13 -7.59
CA GLY A 389 -3.46 -15.40 -6.87
C GLY A 389 -2.15 -16.05 -6.46
N PHE A 390 -1.11 -15.94 -7.29
CA PHE A 390 0.23 -16.43 -6.94
C PHE A 390 0.81 -15.69 -5.73
N ASP A 391 0.66 -14.35 -5.66
CA ASP A 391 1.12 -13.59 -4.49
C ASP A 391 0.42 -14.02 -3.20
N ILE A 392 -0.89 -14.36 -3.28
CA ILE A 392 -1.64 -14.89 -2.14
C ILE A 392 -1.03 -16.23 -1.71
N ILE A 393 -0.88 -17.19 -2.61
CA ILE A 393 -0.30 -18.52 -2.29
C ILE A 393 1.10 -18.37 -1.70
N ARG A 394 1.93 -17.50 -2.27
CA ARG A 394 3.27 -17.20 -1.75
C ARG A 394 3.26 -16.69 -0.32
N CYS A 395 2.32 -15.81 0.03
CA CYS A 395 2.18 -15.32 1.40
C CYS A 395 1.64 -16.40 2.35
N LEU A 396 0.65 -17.20 1.92
CA LEU A 396 0.11 -18.30 2.70
C LEU A 396 1.20 -19.35 2.98
N SER A 397 2.02 -19.69 1.98
CA SER A 397 3.10 -20.67 2.16
C SER A 397 4.16 -20.23 3.18
N LEU A 398 4.31 -18.92 3.42
CA LEU A 398 5.20 -18.37 4.46
C LEU A 398 4.54 -18.23 5.84
N GLY A 399 3.26 -18.64 5.97
CA GLY A 399 2.53 -18.67 7.22
C GLY A 399 1.52 -17.54 7.44
N ALA A 400 1.24 -16.71 6.40
CA ALA A 400 0.10 -15.80 6.45
C ALA A 400 -1.22 -16.57 6.38
N ASP A 401 -2.28 -16.06 7.02
CA ASP A 401 -3.63 -16.62 6.95
C ASP A 401 -4.47 -15.94 5.85
N LEU A 402 -4.19 -14.67 5.55
CA LEU A 402 -4.85 -13.87 4.50
C LEU A 402 -3.98 -12.70 4.05
N CYS A 403 -4.43 -12.02 2.99
CA CYS A 403 -3.68 -10.93 2.37
C CYS A 403 -4.50 -9.64 2.24
N ASN A 404 -3.80 -8.51 2.27
CA ASN A 404 -4.31 -7.18 1.99
C ASN A 404 -3.64 -6.57 0.77
N SER A 405 -4.41 -5.81 -0.03
CA SER A 405 -3.91 -5.05 -1.18
C SER A 405 -4.38 -3.61 -1.15
N ALA A 406 -3.44 -2.67 -1.27
CA ALA A 406 -3.76 -1.24 -1.46
C ALA A 406 -3.65 -0.87 -2.95
N ARG A 407 -2.45 -0.92 -3.53
CA ARG A 407 -2.18 -0.47 -4.90
C ARG A 407 -2.91 -1.31 -5.95
N GLY A 408 -3.10 -2.62 -5.72
CA GLY A 408 -3.95 -3.46 -6.57
C GLY A 408 -5.39 -2.93 -6.63
N MET A 409 -5.97 -2.58 -5.49
CA MET A 409 -7.30 -1.99 -5.43
C MET A 409 -7.35 -0.59 -6.05
N MET A 410 -6.26 0.21 -5.94
CA MET A 410 -6.15 1.49 -6.65
C MET A 410 -6.13 1.29 -8.17
N PHE A 411 -5.41 0.29 -8.70
CA PHE A 411 -5.46 -0.06 -10.13
C PHE A 411 -6.86 -0.46 -10.56
N ALA A 412 -7.60 -1.21 -9.74
CA ALA A 412 -9.00 -1.54 -10.01
C ALA A 412 -9.90 -0.30 -10.10
N LEU A 413 -9.63 0.75 -9.30
CA LEU A 413 -10.28 2.05 -9.42
C LEU A 413 -9.92 2.79 -10.72
N GLY A 414 -8.81 2.45 -11.37
CA GLY A 414 -8.31 3.10 -12.57
C GLY A 414 -7.04 3.92 -12.38
N CYS A 415 -6.28 3.70 -11.30
CA CYS A 415 -4.93 4.28 -11.16
C CYS A 415 -4.04 3.85 -12.31
N ILE A 416 -3.27 4.78 -12.87
CA ILE A 416 -2.34 4.56 -14.00
C ILE A 416 -0.88 4.59 -13.58
N GLN A 417 -0.57 4.62 -12.28
CA GLN A 417 0.79 4.74 -11.75
C GLN A 417 1.49 6.05 -12.19
N ALA A 418 0.77 7.17 -12.21
CA ALA A 418 1.35 8.48 -12.54
C ALA A 418 2.34 9.01 -11.47
N LEU A 419 2.41 8.36 -10.29
CA LEU A 419 3.29 8.71 -9.16
C LEU A 419 3.09 10.12 -8.57
N GLU A 420 1.96 10.76 -8.83
CA GLU A 420 1.59 12.10 -8.35
C GLU A 420 0.70 12.11 -7.09
N CYS A 421 0.73 11.03 -6.31
CA CYS A 421 -0.16 10.88 -5.14
C CYS A 421 0.09 11.93 -4.05
N HIS A 422 1.29 12.51 -3.97
CA HIS A 422 1.68 13.52 -2.99
C HIS A 422 1.27 14.94 -3.40
N ALA A 423 1.18 15.23 -4.69
CA ALA A 423 1.07 16.58 -5.24
C ALA A 423 -0.38 17.12 -5.36
N ASN A 424 -1.39 16.32 -5.00
CA ASN A 424 -2.82 16.65 -5.20
C ASN A 424 -3.25 16.82 -6.67
N THR A 425 -2.45 16.33 -7.62
CA THR A 425 -2.62 16.42 -9.08
C THR A 425 -2.95 15.09 -9.75
N CYS A 426 -3.27 14.05 -8.96
CA CYS A 426 -3.57 12.72 -9.49
C CYS A 426 -4.59 12.76 -10.63
N PRO A 427 -4.20 12.43 -11.88
CA PRO A 427 -5.03 12.66 -13.07
C PRO A 427 -6.28 11.77 -13.13
N THR A 428 -6.29 10.66 -12.36
CA THR A 428 -7.41 9.71 -12.33
C THR A 428 -8.42 9.98 -11.20
N GLY A 429 -8.23 11.06 -10.42
CA GLY A 429 -9.14 11.40 -9.32
C GLY A 429 -9.05 10.48 -8.10
N VAL A 430 -8.11 9.52 -8.07
CA VAL A 430 -7.98 8.56 -6.97
C VAL A 430 -7.32 9.20 -5.75
N ALA A 431 -6.13 9.79 -5.90
CA ALA A 431 -5.33 10.30 -4.78
C ALA A 431 -5.23 11.84 -4.77
N THR A 432 -6.35 12.52 -4.93
CA THR A 432 -6.46 13.98 -4.93
C THR A 432 -7.71 14.45 -4.21
N GLN A 433 -7.71 15.69 -3.74
CA GLN A 433 -8.89 16.37 -3.20
C GLN A 433 -9.40 17.46 -4.18
N ASN A 434 -8.79 17.60 -5.36
CA ASN A 434 -9.22 18.54 -6.39
C ASN A 434 -10.57 18.11 -6.97
N PRO A 435 -11.67 18.92 -6.82
CA PRO A 435 -12.99 18.57 -7.32
C PRO A 435 -13.05 18.34 -8.84
N ASP A 436 -12.21 19.02 -9.60
CA ASP A 436 -12.17 18.88 -11.06
C ASP A 436 -11.61 17.53 -11.52
N LEU A 437 -10.74 16.93 -10.72
CA LEU A 437 -10.18 15.61 -10.99
C LEU A 437 -11.05 14.49 -10.38
N THR A 438 -11.55 14.69 -9.16
CA THR A 438 -12.34 13.66 -8.44
C THR A 438 -13.66 13.35 -9.13
N LYS A 439 -14.30 14.31 -9.83
CA LYS A 439 -15.54 14.09 -10.58
C LYS A 439 -15.41 13.06 -11.70
N GLY A 440 -14.20 12.82 -12.22
CA GLY A 440 -13.92 11.80 -13.22
C GLY A 440 -14.00 10.36 -12.68
N LEU A 441 -13.94 10.17 -11.36
CA LEU A 441 -14.07 8.86 -10.73
C LEU A 441 -15.52 8.64 -10.28
N VAL A 442 -16.24 7.75 -10.98
CA VAL A 442 -17.65 7.42 -10.72
C VAL A 442 -17.73 6.23 -9.76
N PRO A 443 -18.12 6.41 -8.48
CA PRO A 443 -18.07 5.36 -7.46
C PRO A 443 -18.86 4.09 -7.84
N GLN A 444 -20.03 4.24 -8.44
CA GLN A 444 -20.91 3.13 -8.81
C GLN A 444 -20.24 2.17 -9.82
N GLU A 445 -19.55 2.72 -10.82
CA GLU A 445 -18.82 1.92 -11.82
C GLU A 445 -17.55 1.30 -11.19
N LYS A 446 -16.82 2.09 -10.42
CA LYS A 446 -15.54 1.65 -9.85
C LYS A 446 -15.71 0.62 -8.72
N SER A 447 -16.81 0.65 -7.99
CA SER A 447 -17.11 -0.37 -6.97
C SER A 447 -17.24 -1.77 -7.59
N VAL A 448 -17.88 -1.89 -8.76
CA VAL A 448 -17.97 -3.15 -9.49
C VAL A 448 -16.60 -3.67 -9.90
N ARG A 449 -15.70 -2.78 -10.36
CA ARG A 449 -14.33 -3.16 -10.72
C ARG A 449 -13.53 -3.65 -9.51
N VAL A 450 -13.69 -3.02 -8.36
CA VAL A 450 -13.04 -3.43 -7.09
C VAL A 450 -13.53 -4.81 -6.66
N ALA A 451 -14.85 -5.05 -6.69
CA ALA A 451 -15.42 -6.36 -6.36
C ALA A 451 -14.97 -7.45 -7.35
N ASN A 452 -14.96 -7.15 -8.65
CA ASN A 452 -14.48 -8.08 -9.68
C ASN A 452 -13.01 -8.44 -9.49
N PHE A 453 -12.14 -7.46 -9.27
CA PHE A 453 -10.72 -7.69 -9.08
C PHE A 453 -10.46 -8.62 -7.88
N GLN A 454 -11.14 -8.37 -6.76
CA GLN A 454 -11.04 -9.23 -5.58
C GLN A 454 -11.51 -10.65 -5.91
N HIS A 455 -12.70 -10.80 -6.47
CA HIS A 455 -13.30 -12.09 -6.79
C HIS A 455 -12.41 -12.93 -7.73
N GLU A 456 -11.98 -12.34 -8.86
CA GLU A 456 -11.15 -13.05 -9.84
C GLU A 456 -9.75 -13.37 -9.29
N THR A 457 -9.22 -12.57 -8.36
CA THR A 457 -7.92 -12.85 -7.74
C THR A 457 -8.01 -13.99 -6.74
N VAL A 458 -9.05 -14.03 -5.90
CA VAL A 458 -9.28 -15.15 -4.97
C VAL A 458 -9.58 -16.43 -5.75
N LYS A 459 -10.44 -16.37 -6.76
CA LYS A 459 -10.73 -17.51 -7.65
C LYS A 459 -9.44 -18.07 -8.24
N ASN A 460 -8.56 -17.24 -8.76
CA ASN A 460 -7.28 -17.69 -9.32
C ASN A 460 -6.35 -18.30 -8.24
N ALA A 461 -6.35 -17.79 -7.01
CA ALA A 461 -5.62 -18.42 -5.90
C ALA A 461 -6.18 -19.83 -5.60
N MET A 462 -7.50 -20.01 -5.59
CA MET A 462 -8.13 -21.32 -5.40
C MET A 462 -7.81 -22.29 -6.54
N GLU A 463 -7.82 -21.82 -7.80
CA GLU A 463 -7.41 -22.62 -8.97
C GLU A 463 -5.95 -23.11 -8.85
N LEU A 464 -5.06 -22.24 -8.39
CA LEU A 464 -3.65 -22.56 -8.15
C LEU A 464 -3.50 -23.58 -7.01
N MET A 465 -4.24 -23.45 -5.90
CA MET A 465 -4.28 -24.45 -4.83
C MET A 465 -4.76 -25.80 -5.34
N ALA A 466 -5.86 -25.82 -6.10
CA ALA A 466 -6.41 -27.05 -6.68
C ALA A 466 -5.39 -27.73 -7.62
N SER A 467 -4.61 -26.98 -8.39
CA SER A 467 -3.53 -27.51 -9.22
C SER A 467 -2.40 -28.14 -8.40
N ALA A 468 -2.17 -27.67 -7.19
CA ALA A 468 -1.23 -28.26 -6.22
C ALA A 468 -1.83 -29.44 -5.42
N GLY A 469 -3.10 -29.82 -5.67
CA GLY A 469 -3.79 -30.88 -4.94
C GLY A 469 -4.33 -30.46 -3.58
N LEU A 470 -4.44 -29.16 -3.30
CA LEU A 470 -4.88 -28.59 -2.03
C LEU A 470 -6.33 -28.12 -2.11
N LYS A 471 -7.11 -28.37 -1.03
CA LYS A 471 -8.54 -28.02 -0.92
C LYS A 471 -8.78 -26.73 -0.14
N HIS A 472 -7.91 -26.45 0.82
CA HIS A 472 -8.10 -25.35 1.76
C HIS A 472 -6.82 -24.51 1.92
N PRO A 473 -6.91 -23.19 2.17
CA PRO A 473 -5.75 -22.33 2.42
C PRO A 473 -4.83 -22.82 3.54
N ASP A 474 -5.38 -23.46 4.58
CA ASP A 474 -4.61 -23.99 5.71
C ASP A 474 -3.69 -25.17 5.33
N GLU A 475 -3.89 -25.78 4.14
CA GLU A 475 -3.04 -26.84 3.61
C GLU A 475 -1.80 -26.29 2.86
N VAL A 476 -1.73 -24.97 2.65
CA VAL A 476 -0.62 -24.33 1.93
C VAL A 476 0.59 -24.22 2.85
N THR A 477 1.57 -25.11 2.65
CA THR A 477 2.84 -25.15 3.39
C THR A 477 4.00 -24.53 2.62
N ARG A 478 5.15 -24.37 3.26
CA ARG A 478 6.39 -23.88 2.65
C ARG A 478 6.90 -24.75 1.49
N ASP A 479 6.49 -26.01 1.38
CA ASP A 479 6.87 -26.91 0.28
C ASP A 479 6.13 -26.62 -1.04
N VAL A 480 5.02 -25.87 -0.97
CA VAL A 480 4.17 -25.57 -2.14
C VAL A 480 4.87 -24.62 -3.13
N VAL A 481 5.77 -23.77 -2.65
CA VAL A 481 6.47 -22.80 -3.48
C VAL A 481 7.95 -23.11 -3.56
N SER A 482 8.48 -23.13 -4.78
CA SER A 482 9.92 -23.22 -5.06
C SER A 482 10.47 -21.91 -5.57
N THR A 483 11.73 -21.64 -5.30
CA THR A 483 12.48 -20.46 -5.75
C THR A 483 13.84 -20.87 -6.31
N ARG A 484 14.29 -20.14 -7.31
CA ARG A 484 15.65 -20.28 -7.83
C ARG A 484 16.58 -19.39 -7.01
N VAL A 485 17.37 -19.99 -6.14
CA VAL A 485 18.31 -19.27 -5.25
C VAL A 485 19.64 -18.94 -5.93
N GLU A 486 20.07 -19.80 -6.84
CA GLU A 486 21.24 -19.59 -7.71
C GLU A 486 20.93 -20.10 -9.12
N ARG A 487 21.83 -19.85 -10.08
CA ARG A 487 21.62 -20.21 -11.48
C ARG A 487 21.16 -21.66 -11.69
N ASN A 488 21.72 -22.60 -10.94
CA ASN A 488 21.43 -24.03 -11.05
C ASN A 488 20.91 -24.64 -9.72
N VAL A 489 20.57 -23.81 -8.73
CA VAL A 489 20.08 -24.27 -7.44
C VAL A 489 18.63 -23.79 -7.24
N VAL A 490 17.78 -24.75 -6.95
CA VAL A 490 16.36 -24.55 -6.67
C VAL A 490 16.08 -25.08 -5.27
N GLU A 491 15.36 -24.31 -4.48
CA GLU A 491 14.93 -24.67 -3.13
C GLU A 491 13.43 -24.44 -2.98
N THR A 492 12.76 -25.25 -2.16
CA THR A 492 11.42 -24.92 -1.69
C THR A 492 11.52 -23.84 -0.60
N PHE A 493 10.43 -23.15 -0.30
CA PHE A 493 10.42 -22.22 0.83
C PHE A 493 10.68 -22.92 2.17
N ALA A 494 10.39 -24.21 2.30
CA ALA A 494 10.75 -25.02 3.47
C ALA A 494 12.28 -25.16 3.64
N GLN A 495 13.03 -25.16 2.56
CA GLN A 495 14.49 -25.19 2.59
C GLN A 495 15.11 -23.81 2.81
N THR A 496 14.50 -22.76 2.22
CA THR A 496 14.99 -21.38 2.33
C THR A 496 14.62 -20.74 3.67
N PHE A 497 13.38 -20.98 4.16
CA PHE A 497 12.84 -20.43 5.40
C PHE A 497 12.59 -21.54 6.39
N LEU A 498 13.59 -21.84 7.24
CA LEU A 498 13.47 -22.89 8.25
C LEU A 498 12.37 -22.54 9.27
N GLU A 499 11.42 -23.47 9.47
CA GLU A 499 10.34 -23.30 10.41
C GLU A 499 10.80 -23.67 11.84
N LEU A 500 10.46 -22.84 12.82
CA LEU A 500 10.75 -23.10 14.22
C LEU A 500 9.82 -24.14 14.80
N GLU A 501 10.34 -25.00 15.67
CA GLU A 501 9.54 -25.92 16.47
C GLU A 501 8.61 -25.14 17.44
N THR A 502 7.39 -25.63 17.60
CA THR A 502 6.39 -25.02 18.48
C THR A 502 6.90 -24.97 19.93
N GLY A 503 6.88 -23.78 20.53
CA GLY A 503 7.29 -23.57 21.93
C GLY A 503 8.79 -23.43 22.15
N CYS A 504 9.64 -23.52 21.13
CA CYS A 504 11.11 -23.46 21.28
C CYS A 504 11.62 -22.10 21.82
N LEU A 505 10.84 -21.02 21.67
CA LEU A 505 11.20 -19.69 22.19
C LEU A 505 10.72 -19.43 23.63
N LEU A 506 10.07 -20.38 24.29
CA LEU A 506 9.61 -20.24 25.66
C LEU A 506 10.75 -20.41 26.69
N ASN A 507 11.82 -21.12 26.35
CA ASN A 507 12.96 -21.37 27.22
C ASN A 507 14.27 -21.09 26.49
N GLU A 508 15.19 -20.36 27.14
CA GLU A 508 16.51 -20.01 26.58
C GLU A 508 17.29 -21.20 26.02
N ASN A 509 17.20 -22.36 26.68
CA ASN A 509 17.94 -23.56 26.29
C ASN A 509 17.45 -24.20 24.99
N THR A 510 16.24 -23.87 24.56
CA THR A 510 15.62 -24.40 23.32
C THR A 510 15.61 -23.38 22.18
N VAL A 511 16.07 -22.15 22.44
CA VAL A 511 16.12 -21.08 21.42
C VAL A 511 17.17 -21.42 20.37
N PRO A 512 16.80 -21.48 19.07
CA PRO A 512 17.76 -21.65 17.98
C PRO A 512 18.82 -20.54 17.94
N LYS A 513 20.04 -20.88 17.47
CA LYS A 513 21.19 -19.95 17.47
C LYS A 513 20.90 -18.65 16.71
N GLU A 514 20.16 -18.74 15.62
CA GLU A 514 19.77 -17.62 14.75
C GLU A 514 18.85 -16.60 15.47
N PHE A 515 18.08 -17.06 16.45
CA PHE A 515 17.18 -16.25 17.25
C PHE A 515 17.77 -15.81 18.60
N LEU A 516 18.77 -16.51 19.10
CA LEU A 516 19.28 -16.33 20.47
C LEU A 516 19.73 -14.91 20.78
N TYR A 517 20.44 -14.25 19.84
CA TYR A 517 20.87 -12.86 19.99
C TYR A 517 19.69 -11.90 20.19
N PHE A 518 18.68 -12.00 19.33
CA PHE A 518 17.50 -11.14 19.39
C PHE A 518 16.62 -11.48 20.59
N TRP A 519 16.51 -12.77 20.92
CA TRP A 519 15.74 -13.26 22.06
C TRP A 519 16.30 -12.77 23.41
N LYS A 520 17.63 -12.77 23.56
CA LYS A 520 18.30 -12.23 24.77
C LYS A 520 18.14 -10.71 24.89
N LYS A 521 18.13 -10.00 23.79
CA LYS A 521 17.96 -8.55 23.75
C LYS A 521 16.49 -8.13 23.98
N ALA A 522 15.54 -8.99 23.67
CA ALA A 522 14.12 -8.71 23.79
C ALA A 522 13.67 -8.66 25.26
N ASN A 523 13.02 -7.56 25.66
CA ASN A 523 12.50 -7.31 27.00
C ASN A 523 11.05 -6.81 26.90
N SER A 524 10.11 -7.44 27.65
CA SER A 524 8.70 -7.07 27.70
C SER A 524 8.43 -5.66 28.28
N GLU A 525 9.38 -5.13 29.06
CA GLU A 525 9.31 -3.79 29.67
C GLU A 525 9.89 -2.68 28.76
N LYS A 526 10.43 -3.03 27.57
CA LYS A 526 11.10 -2.06 26.69
C LYS A 526 10.98 -2.48 25.22
N PHE A 527 10.71 -1.50 24.33
CA PHE A 527 10.90 -1.67 22.90
C PHE A 527 12.36 -1.55 22.49
#